data_5b001964a82ca1327a0a69ce6078a7fd
#
_entry.id   5b001964a82ca1327a0a69ce6078a7fd
#
_cell.length_a   1.000
_cell.length_b   1.000
_cell.length_c   1.000
_cell.angle_alpha   90.00
_cell.angle_beta   90.00
_cell.angle_gamma   90.00
#
_symmetry.space_group_name_H-M   'P 1'
#
loop_
_entity.id
_entity.type
_entity.pdbx_description
1 polymer ?
#
loop_
_entity_poly.entity_id
_entity_poly.type
_entity_poly.pdbx_seq_one_letter_code
_entity_poly.pdbx_strand_id
1 'polypeptide(L)'
;PQIEYLSDGPAVYEFDGYKTFSLPGAYSVDKWYRLNRGWTWFEDEQLSEEEMNTGRKIKAKEQEFDLVISHTCPISYEPQDLFLPYISQETVDKRMEQYLGEIEEGLSYKRWAFGHFHADRLYPRKDGRQMLMLFNRSVVDLQRFMHMTEYDGLQDILA
;
A
#
# COMPACT_ATOMS: atom_id res chain seq x y z
N PRO A 1 4.53 -19.26 -17.10
CA PRO A 1 4.56 -18.06 -16.23
C PRO A 1 5.02 -18.51 -14.85
N GLN A 2 6.02 -17.87 -14.33
CA GLN A 2 6.45 -18.08 -12.97
C GLN A 2 5.66 -17.11 -12.08
N ILE A 3 5.10 -17.62 -10.98
CA ILE A 3 4.52 -16.82 -9.92
C ILE A 3 5.59 -16.74 -8.83
N GLU A 4 5.94 -15.54 -8.43
CA GLU A 4 6.84 -15.28 -7.32
C GLU A 4 6.02 -14.71 -6.15
N TYR A 5 6.18 -15.31 -4.97
CA TYR A 5 5.61 -14.80 -3.75
C TYR A 5 6.59 -13.83 -3.11
N LEU A 6 6.11 -12.62 -2.81
CA LEU A 6 6.92 -11.64 -2.09
C LEU A 6 7.01 -12.04 -0.60
N SER A 7 8.01 -11.50 0.09
CA SER A 7 8.19 -11.69 1.53
C SER A 7 6.98 -11.19 2.32
N ASP A 8 6.65 -11.87 3.41
CA ASP A 8 5.61 -11.46 4.36
C ASP A 8 6.03 -10.22 5.18
N GLY A 9 7.28 -9.80 5.11
CA GLY A 9 7.82 -8.59 5.75
C GLY A 9 8.35 -7.55 4.74
N PRO A 10 8.74 -6.35 5.23
CA PRO A 10 9.32 -5.31 4.40
C PRO A 10 10.57 -5.77 3.66
N ALA A 11 10.62 -5.56 2.35
CA ALA A 11 11.73 -5.99 1.51
C ALA A 11 11.91 -5.08 0.29
N VAL A 12 13.08 -5.17 -0.34
CA VAL A 12 13.40 -4.45 -1.58
C VAL A 12 13.51 -5.44 -2.72
N TYR A 13 12.85 -5.11 -3.82
CA TYR A 13 12.84 -5.89 -5.05
C TYR A 13 13.24 -5.01 -6.24
N GLU A 14 13.49 -5.65 -7.36
CA GLU A 14 13.61 -5.00 -8.65
C GLU A 14 12.61 -5.61 -9.63
N PHE A 15 11.69 -4.79 -10.15
CA PHE A 15 10.72 -5.20 -11.16
C PHE A 15 10.94 -4.37 -12.43
N ASP A 16 11.27 -5.02 -13.52
CA ASP A 16 11.55 -4.38 -14.81
C ASP A 16 12.54 -3.21 -14.73
N GLY A 17 13.56 -3.34 -13.85
CA GLY A 17 14.56 -2.30 -13.62
C GLY A 17 14.13 -1.20 -12.63
N TYR A 18 12.92 -1.29 -12.06
CA TYR A 18 12.44 -0.36 -11.03
C TYR A 18 12.73 -0.89 -9.64
N LYS A 19 13.49 -0.13 -8.87
CA LYS A 19 13.76 -0.41 -7.46
C LYS A 19 12.48 -0.22 -6.66
N THR A 20 11.98 -1.31 -6.10
CA THR A 20 10.68 -1.38 -5.45
C THR A 20 10.79 -1.70 -3.98
N PHE A 21 10.15 -0.88 -3.13
CA PHE A 21 10.00 -1.15 -1.70
C PHE A 21 8.63 -1.77 -1.42
N SER A 22 8.61 -3.00 -0.92
CA SER A 22 7.40 -3.73 -0.54
C SER A 22 7.16 -3.61 0.96
N LEU A 23 5.94 -3.22 1.33
CA LEU A 23 5.48 -2.98 2.70
C LEU A 23 4.12 -3.67 2.89
N PRO A 24 4.10 -4.97 3.23
CA PRO A 24 2.86 -5.75 3.39
C PRO A 24 2.11 -5.39 4.66
N GLY A 25 0.90 -5.92 4.80
CA GLY A 25 0.09 -5.88 6.01
C GLY A 25 -0.96 -4.78 6.06
N ALA A 26 -2.10 -5.10 6.65
CA ALA A 26 -3.19 -4.19 6.99
C ALA A 26 -4.09 -4.77 8.07
N TYR A 27 -4.85 -3.92 8.76
CA TYR A 27 -5.86 -4.35 9.72
C TYR A 27 -7.18 -4.70 9.02
N SER A 28 -7.72 -5.90 9.28
CA SER A 28 -9.05 -6.29 8.80
C SER A 28 -10.15 -5.71 9.68
N VAL A 29 -10.89 -4.73 9.18
CA VAL A 29 -12.02 -4.11 9.91
C VAL A 29 -13.14 -5.11 10.22
N ASP A 30 -13.21 -6.22 9.51
CA ASP A 30 -14.18 -7.30 9.68
C ASP A 30 -13.69 -8.43 10.61
N LYS A 31 -12.55 -8.26 11.29
CA LYS A 31 -11.95 -9.22 12.24
C LYS A 31 -12.99 -9.84 13.18
N TRP A 32 -13.71 -9.01 13.91
CA TRP A 32 -14.67 -9.48 14.90
C TRP A 32 -15.88 -10.18 14.28
N TYR A 33 -16.29 -9.73 13.11
CA TYR A 33 -17.35 -10.39 12.35
C TYR A 33 -16.91 -11.80 11.91
N ARG A 34 -15.68 -11.95 11.39
CA ARG A 34 -15.09 -13.24 11.03
C ARG A 34 -15.00 -14.19 12.22
N LEU A 35 -14.41 -13.74 13.31
CA LEU A 35 -14.23 -14.53 14.52
C LEU A 35 -15.58 -15.01 15.09
N ASN A 36 -16.60 -14.14 15.13
CA ASN A 36 -17.94 -14.50 15.62
C ASN A 36 -18.65 -15.54 14.73
N ARG A 37 -18.25 -15.66 13.46
CA ARG A 37 -18.78 -16.66 12.53
C ARG A 37 -17.92 -17.91 12.41
N GLY A 38 -16.84 -18.00 13.16
CA GLY A 38 -15.87 -19.10 13.05
C GLY A 38 -15.10 -19.07 11.71
N TRP A 39 -14.98 -17.91 11.09
CA TRP A 39 -14.19 -17.74 9.89
C TRP A 39 -12.72 -17.49 10.23
N THR A 40 -11.85 -17.82 9.29
CA THR A 40 -10.41 -17.66 9.47
C THR A 40 -10.03 -16.17 9.55
N TRP A 41 -9.24 -15.84 10.56
CA TRP A 41 -8.53 -14.58 10.71
C TRP A 41 -7.11 -14.90 11.15
N PHE A 42 -6.14 -14.15 10.69
CA PHE A 42 -4.72 -14.37 10.97
C PHE A 42 -4.20 -13.23 11.84
N GLU A 43 -3.49 -13.58 12.91
CA GLU A 43 -2.94 -12.61 13.84
C GLU A 43 -1.81 -11.79 13.21
N ASP A 44 -1.12 -12.38 12.24
CA ASP A 44 0.02 -11.84 11.50
C ASP A 44 -0.36 -11.05 10.23
N GLU A 45 -1.64 -10.69 10.05
CA GLU A 45 -2.05 -9.81 8.92
C GLU A 45 -1.52 -8.37 9.03
N GLN A 46 -1.09 -7.93 10.21
CA GLN A 46 -0.36 -6.70 10.43
C GLN A 46 1.09 -7.00 10.79
N LEU A 47 2.01 -6.16 10.36
CA LEU A 47 3.42 -6.30 10.73
C LEU A 47 3.60 -6.21 12.26
N SER A 48 4.47 -7.06 12.77
CA SER A 48 5.01 -6.94 14.13
C SER A 48 5.94 -5.71 14.21
N GLU A 49 6.24 -5.27 15.42
CA GLU A 49 7.19 -4.17 15.63
C GLU A 49 8.61 -4.50 15.12
N GLU A 50 9.01 -5.75 15.15
CA GLU A 50 10.29 -6.21 14.62
C GLU A 50 10.36 -6.05 13.09
N GLU A 51 9.28 -6.43 12.40
CA GLU A 51 9.15 -6.25 10.94
C GLU A 51 9.06 -4.78 10.56
N MET A 52 8.30 -3.96 11.30
CA MET A 52 8.26 -2.50 11.11
C MET A 52 9.66 -1.89 11.26
N ASN A 53 10.44 -2.34 12.25
CA ASN A 53 11.83 -1.90 12.43
C ASN A 53 12.72 -2.33 11.28
N THR A 54 12.44 -3.45 10.64
CA THR A 54 13.15 -3.87 9.41
C THR A 54 12.89 -2.87 8.28
N GLY A 55 11.64 -2.46 8.07
CA GLY A 55 11.31 -1.42 7.08
C GLY A 55 11.96 -0.07 7.39
N ARG A 56 12.00 0.36 8.66
CA ARG A 56 12.71 1.58 9.10
C ARG A 56 14.22 1.50 8.78
N LYS A 57 14.84 0.34 8.99
CA LYS A 57 16.26 0.11 8.66
C LYS A 57 16.50 0.15 7.15
N ILE A 58 15.61 -0.41 6.34
CA ILE A 58 15.68 -0.32 4.88
C ILE A 58 15.62 1.16 4.47
N LYS A 59 14.61 1.90 4.93
CA LYS A 59 14.47 3.33 4.67
C LYS A 59 15.70 4.15 5.10
N ALA A 60 16.26 3.87 6.26
CA ALA A 60 17.44 4.58 6.76
C ALA A 60 18.69 4.34 5.90
N LYS A 61 18.79 3.16 5.31
CA LYS A 61 19.89 2.80 4.40
C LYS A 61 19.67 3.30 2.98
N GLU A 62 18.41 3.27 2.52
CA GLU A 62 18.02 3.55 1.14
C GLU A 62 16.81 4.47 1.14
N GLN A 63 17.03 5.73 0.75
CA GLN A 63 15.98 6.76 0.79
C GLN A 63 15.30 7.01 -0.57
N GLU A 64 15.76 6.34 -1.63
CA GLU A 64 15.26 6.53 -2.99
C GLU A 64 14.76 5.22 -3.58
N PHE A 65 13.51 5.23 -4.02
CA PHE A 65 12.86 4.13 -4.72
C PHE A 65 12.11 4.64 -5.95
N ASP A 66 11.97 3.79 -6.96
CA ASP A 66 11.11 4.11 -8.10
C ASP A 66 9.64 3.84 -7.72
N LEU A 67 9.39 2.71 -7.08
CA LEU A 67 8.07 2.24 -6.72
C LEU A 67 8.02 1.85 -5.23
N VAL A 68 6.91 2.17 -4.58
CA VAL A 68 6.53 1.57 -3.31
C VAL A 68 5.23 0.80 -3.52
N ILE A 69 5.16 -0.41 -3.00
CA ILE A 69 3.93 -1.22 -2.97
C ILE A 69 3.58 -1.57 -1.52
N SER A 70 2.32 -1.39 -1.17
CA SER A 70 1.82 -1.73 0.16
C SER A 70 0.41 -2.32 0.08
N HIS A 71 -0.06 -2.97 1.15
CA HIS A 71 -1.43 -3.44 1.17
C HIS A 71 -2.40 -2.29 1.48
N THR A 72 -2.18 -1.55 2.56
CA THR A 72 -2.89 -0.30 2.90
C THR A 72 -2.04 0.93 2.55
N CYS A 73 -2.47 2.12 2.93
CA CYS A 73 -1.83 3.40 2.57
C CYS A 73 -1.27 4.15 3.79
N PRO A 74 -0.39 5.15 3.58
CA PRO A 74 -0.07 6.11 4.63
C PRO A 74 -1.33 6.82 5.15
N ILE A 75 -1.38 7.10 6.45
CA ILE A 75 -2.55 7.64 7.15
C ILE A 75 -3.16 8.90 6.49
N SER A 76 -2.33 9.71 5.86
CA SER A 76 -2.75 10.93 5.15
C SER A 76 -3.52 10.68 3.85
N TYR A 77 -3.53 9.44 3.34
CA TYR A 77 -4.19 9.04 2.09
C TYR A 77 -5.39 8.13 2.32
N GLU A 78 -5.80 7.90 3.57
CA GLU A 78 -7.00 7.13 3.83
C GLU A 78 -8.21 7.72 3.10
N PRO A 79 -8.93 6.89 2.32
CA PRO A 79 -10.11 7.34 1.59
C PRO A 79 -11.33 7.42 2.54
N GLN A 80 -11.35 8.40 3.43
CA GLN A 80 -12.38 8.56 4.47
C GLN A 80 -13.81 8.62 3.90
N ASP A 81 -13.95 9.08 2.66
CA ASP A 81 -15.22 9.11 1.93
C ASP A 81 -15.73 7.72 1.52
N LEU A 82 -14.87 6.70 1.55
CA LEU A 82 -15.22 5.31 1.26
C LEU A 82 -15.47 4.48 2.53
N PHE A 83 -15.28 5.04 3.70
CA PHE A 83 -15.46 4.30 4.94
C PHE A 83 -16.93 3.92 5.16
N LEU A 84 -17.14 2.69 5.64
CA LEU A 84 -18.48 2.20 5.93
C LEU A 84 -19.09 3.01 7.10
N PRO A 85 -20.29 3.60 6.92
CA PRO A 85 -20.88 4.51 7.91
C PRO A 85 -21.22 3.84 9.24
N TYR A 86 -21.22 2.50 9.28
CA TYR A 86 -21.55 1.72 10.48
C TYR A 86 -20.33 1.21 11.24
N ILE A 87 -19.13 1.47 10.74
CA ILE A 87 -17.87 1.07 11.38
C ILE A 87 -17.30 2.29 12.11
N SER A 88 -17.29 2.24 13.44
CA SER A 88 -16.59 3.27 14.22
C SER A 88 -15.09 3.20 13.93
N GLN A 89 -14.53 4.30 13.46
CA GLN A 89 -13.09 4.39 13.20
C GLN A 89 -12.25 4.37 14.49
N GLU A 90 -12.87 4.65 15.65
CA GLU A 90 -12.21 4.56 16.95
C GLU A 90 -11.82 3.12 17.35
N THR A 91 -12.47 2.13 16.75
CA THR A 91 -12.19 0.71 17.02
C THR A 91 -11.25 0.08 15.99
N VAL A 92 -10.84 0.82 14.98
CA VAL A 92 -9.95 0.35 13.92
C VAL A 92 -8.51 0.61 14.33
N ASP A 93 -7.69 -0.43 14.32
CA ASP A 93 -6.24 -0.30 14.57
C ASP A 93 -5.56 0.34 13.37
N LYS A 94 -5.12 1.57 13.51
CA LYS A 94 -4.45 2.38 12.47
C LYS A 94 -2.92 2.27 12.48
N ARG A 95 -2.39 1.31 13.21
CA ARG A 95 -0.95 1.15 13.38
C ARG A 95 -0.20 1.03 12.05
N MET A 96 -0.78 0.30 11.08
CA MET A 96 -0.17 0.13 9.77
C MET A 96 -0.15 1.43 8.96
N GLU A 97 -1.26 2.17 8.93
CA GLU A 97 -1.37 3.44 8.23
C GLU A 97 -0.44 4.51 8.84
N GLN A 98 -0.30 4.51 10.17
CA GLN A 98 0.62 5.39 10.89
C GLN A 98 2.08 5.04 10.57
N TYR A 99 2.42 3.75 10.59
CA TYR A 99 3.73 3.27 10.19
C TYR A 99 4.07 3.63 8.74
N LEU A 100 3.15 3.42 7.80
CA LEU A 100 3.35 3.80 6.41
C LEU A 100 3.50 5.33 6.25
N GLY A 101 2.81 6.13 7.07
CA GLY A 101 3.00 7.57 7.14
C GLY A 101 4.41 7.95 7.61
N GLU A 102 4.91 7.27 8.63
CA GLU A 102 6.30 7.41 9.11
C GLU A 102 7.32 7.02 8.02
N ILE A 103 7.04 5.94 7.28
CA ILE A 103 7.91 5.53 6.16
C ILE A 103 7.88 6.57 5.04
N GLU A 104 6.70 7.10 4.68
CA GLU A 104 6.58 8.10 3.61
C GLU A 104 7.35 9.40 3.93
N GLU A 105 7.41 9.79 5.18
CA GLU A 105 8.08 11.01 5.61
C GLU A 105 9.57 10.97 5.26
N GLY A 106 10.00 11.86 4.36
CA GLY A 106 11.38 11.94 3.87
C GLY A 106 11.82 10.83 2.90
N LEU A 107 10.93 9.92 2.50
CA LEU A 107 11.21 8.94 1.46
C LEU A 107 11.06 9.58 0.08
N SER A 108 12.04 9.40 -0.79
CA SER A 108 11.94 9.75 -2.21
C SER A 108 11.39 8.55 -2.99
N TYR A 109 10.28 8.75 -3.71
CA TYR A 109 9.70 7.75 -4.60
C TYR A 109 8.99 8.41 -5.77
N LYS A 110 8.86 7.70 -6.88
CA LYS A 110 8.11 8.20 -8.06
C LYS A 110 6.64 7.79 -7.97
N ARG A 111 6.38 6.54 -7.63
CA ARG A 111 5.06 5.92 -7.59
C ARG A 111 4.85 5.13 -6.30
N TRP A 112 3.61 5.11 -5.82
CA TRP A 112 3.18 4.25 -4.72
C TRP A 112 1.86 3.59 -5.08
N ALA A 113 1.78 2.27 -5.07
CA ALA A 113 0.56 1.51 -5.32
C ALA A 113 0.12 0.79 -4.05
N PHE A 114 -1.18 0.82 -3.77
CA PHE A 114 -1.79 0.14 -2.62
C PHE A 114 -3.20 -0.35 -2.93
N GLY A 115 -3.77 -1.20 -2.09
CA GLY A 115 -5.12 -1.75 -2.23
C GLY A 115 -6.00 -1.49 -1.02
N HIS A 116 -6.53 -2.56 -0.40
CA HIS A 116 -7.26 -2.62 0.86
C HIS A 116 -8.67 -2.01 0.84
N PHE A 117 -8.88 -0.81 0.31
CA PHE A 117 -10.13 -0.04 0.42
C PHE A 117 -11.17 -0.35 -0.67
N HIS A 118 -10.94 -1.36 -1.50
CA HIS A 118 -11.87 -1.87 -2.51
C HIS A 118 -12.36 -0.82 -3.52
N ALA A 119 -11.50 0.09 -3.91
CA ALA A 119 -11.78 1.07 -4.96
C ALA A 119 -10.52 1.36 -5.79
N ASP A 120 -10.73 1.90 -6.97
CA ASP A 120 -9.66 2.39 -7.84
C ASP A 120 -9.63 3.91 -7.77
N ARG A 121 -8.46 4.47 -7.41
CA ARG A 121 -8.30 5.92 -7.30
C ARG A 121 -6.85 6.33 -7.54
N LEU A 122 -6.65 7.36 -8.34
CA LEU A 122 -5.37 8.01 -8.52
C LEU A 122 -5.31 9.27 -7.64
N TYR A 123 -4.19 9.43 -6.94
CA TYR A 123 -3.89 10.60 -6.10
C TYR A 123 -2.69 11.34 -6.70
N PRO A 124 -2.93 12.32 -7.61
CA PRO A 124 -1.84 13.13 -8.16
C PRO A 124 -1.29 14.06 -7.08
N ARG A 125 0.02 14.24 -7.05
CA ARG A 125 0.72 15.14 -6.14
C ARG A 125 1.36 16.29 -6.90
N LYS A 126 1.42 17.46 -6.28
CA LYS A 126 2.04 18.66 -6.87
C LYS A 126 3.54 18.52 -7.11
N ASP A 127 4.19 17.58 -6.45
CA ASP A 127 5.62 17.29 -6.58
C ASP A 127 5.94 16.24 -7.66
N GLY A 128 4.95 15.87 -8.47
CA GLY A 128 5.08 14.88 -9.55
C GLY A 128 5.01 13.41 -9.10
N ARG A 129 4.99 13.15 -7.79
CA ARG A 129 4.73 11.81 -7.26
C ARG A 129 3.25 11.46 -7.46
N GLN A 130 2.95 10.17 -7.54
CA GLN A 130 1.56 9.72 -7.65
C GLN A 130 1.34 8.50 -6.75
N MET A 131 0.18 8.45 -6.13
CA MET A 131 -0.30 7.25 -5.46
C MET A 131 -1.49 6.67 -6.20
N LEU A 132 -1.55 5.35 -6.27
CA LEU A 132 -2.57 4.58 -6.96
C LEU A 132 -3.18 3.57 -6.01
N MET A 133 -4.47 3.70 -5.74
CA MET A 133 -5.26 2.70 -5.04
C MET A 133 -5.90 1.77 -6.07
N LEU A 134 -5.81 0.46 -5.86
CA LEU A 134 -6.30 -0.57 -6.77
C LEU A 134 -7.29 -1.51 -6.09
N PHE A 135 -8.32 -1.90 -6.84
CA PHE A 135 -9.26 -2.94 -6.43
C PHE A 135 -8.93 -4.30 -7.09
N ASN A 136 -9.56 -5.36 -6.61
CA ASN A 136 -9.22 -6.76 -6.91
C ASN A 136 -9.31 -7.19 -8.38
N ARG A 137 -9.92 -6.40 -9.25
CA ARG A 137 -10.06 -6.67 -10.69
C ARG A 137 -9.24 -5.73 -11.56
N SER A 138 -8.60 -4.77 -10.92
CA SER A 138 -7.80 -3.78 -11.63
C SER A 138 -6.39 -4.32 -11.84
N VAL A 139 -5.98 -4.30 -13.09
CA VAL A 139 -4.62 -4.65 -13.51
C VAL A 139 -4.02 -3.42 -14.16
N VAL A 140 -2.82 -3.09 -13.77
CA VAL A 140 -2.09 -1.94 -14.28
C VAL A 140 -0.81 -2.43 -14.94
N ASP A 141 -0.55 -1.92 -16.13
CA ASP A 141 0.74 -2.10 -16.78
C ASP A 141 1.80 -1.26 -16.03
N LEU A 142 2.83 -1.94 -15.52
CA LEU A 142 3.87 -1.30 -14.71
C LEU A 142 4.58 -0.18 -15.49
N GLN A 143 4.92 -0.41 -16.75
CA GLN A 143 5.63 0.56 -17.56
C GLN A 143 4.75 1.81 -17.80
N ARG A 144 3.46 1.63 -18.08
CA ARG A 144 2.54 2.77 -18.22
C ARG A 144 2.43 3.56 -16.92
N PHE A 145 2.26 2.88 -15.79
CA PHE A 145 2.17 3.54 -14.48
C PHE A 145 3.44 4.32 -14.15
N MET A 146 4.61 3.74 -14.39
CA MET A 146 5.89 4.39 -14.10
C MET A 146 6.16 5.61 -14.99
N HIS A 147 5.63 5.63 -16.21
CA HIS A 147 5.79 6.74 -17.19
C HIS A 147 4.61 7.71 -17.24
N MET A 148 3.59 7.54 -16.41
CA MET A 148 2.47 8.48 -16.30
C MET A 148 2.93 9.92 -16.13
N THR A 149 2.27 10.82 -16.83
CA THR A 149 2.41 12.28 -16.69
C THR A 149 1.28 12.85 -15.81
N GLU A 150 1.31 14.12 -15.53
CA GLU A 150 0.24 14.83 -14.81
C GLU A 150 -1.08 14.93 -15.61
N TYR A 151 -1.04 14.64 -16.92
CA TYR A 151 -2.19 14.69 -17.83
C TYR A 151 -2.88 13.34 -17.98
N ASP A 152 -2.24 12.24 -17.56
CA ASP A 152 -2.80 10.90 -17.65
C ASP A 152 -3.75 10.62 -16.50
N GLY A 153 -4.88 10.00 -16.81
CA GLY A 153 -5.85 9.55 -15.83
C GLY A 153 -5.75 8.06 -15.54
N LEU A 154 -6.57 7.60 -14.59
CA LEU A 154 -6.62 6.19 -14.21
C LEU A 154 -6.91 5.27 -15.41
N GLN A 155 -7.74 5.70 -16.34
CA GLN A 155 -8.13 4.92 -17.52
C GLN A 155 -6.96 4.65 -18.47
N ASP A 156 -5.95 5.51 -18.46
CA ASP A 156 -4.80 5.41 -19.38
C ASP A 156 -3.80 4.35 -18.96
N ILE A 157 -3.86 3.89 -17.69
CA ILE A 157 -2.94 2.92 -17.12
C ILE A 157 -3.58 1.56 -16.82
N LEU A 158 -4.91 1.48 -16.75
CA LEU A 158 -5.60 0.19 -16.59
C LEU A 158 -5.39 -0.68 -17.84
N ALA A 159 -5.13 -1.97 -17.62
CA ALA A 159 -4.91 -2.97 -18.65
C ALA A 159 -6.20 -3.71 -19.00
#